data_45dec2919940228e64b2f00e79d58846
#
_entry.id   45dec2919940228e64b2f00e79d58846
#
_cell.length_a   1.000
_cell.length_b   1.000
_cell.length_c   1.000
_cell.angle_alpha   90.00
_cell.angle_beta   90.00
_cell.angle_gamma   90.00
#
_symmetry.space_group_name_H-M   'P 1'
#
loop_
_entity.id
_entity.type
_entity.pdbx_description
1 polymer ?
#
loop_
_entity_poly.entity_id
_entity_poly.type
_entity_poly.pdbx_seq_one_letter_code
_entity_poly.pdbx_strand_id
1 'polypeptide(L)'
;MRRIVTGRIFLGGHSYGGRQASMLAAEDPGAADALLLLSYPLHPPKKPEQLRTAHFPNLRTPTLFVHGTRDPFGTPEEIRSALDLIPAATRLSIIEKAGHDLARGKFDVAALVIKPFQEIAHP
;
A
#
# COMPACT_ATOMS: atom_id res chain seq x y z
N MET A 1 9.16 -3.48 7.00
CA MET A 1 10.19 -2.49 7.37
C MET A 1 9.58 -1.43 8.26
N ARG A 2 10.23 -1.09 9.33
CA ARG A 2 9.76 -0.07 10.28
C ARG A 2 10.76 1.08 10.33
N ARG A 3 10.27 2.31 10.30
CA ARG A 3 11.11 3.49 10.29
C ARG A 3 10.53 4.59 11.18
N ILE A 4 11.36 5.23 11.99
CA ILE A 4 10.95 6.33 12.86
C ILE A 4 11.55 7.62 12.30
N VAL A 5 10.70 8.62 12.07
CA VAL A 5 11.11 9.92 11.55
C VAL A 5 10.37 11.00 12.34
N THR A 6 11.13 11.92 12.96
CA THR A 6 10.55 13.05 13.67
C THR A 6 9.51 12.66 14.74
N GLY A 7 9.78 11.57 15.48
CA GLY A 7 8.88 11.05 16.50
C GLY A 7 7.69 10.28 15.96
N ARG A 8 7.59 10.11 14.64
CA ARG A 8 6.53 9.34 13.98
C ARG A 8 7.04 7.98 13.54
N ILE A 9 6.13 7.01 13.50
CA ILE A 9 6.44 5.64 13.08
C ILE A 9 5.77 5.39 11.74
N PHE A 10 6.58 5.05 10.73
CA PHE A 10 6.09 4.65 9.42
C PHE A 10 6.41 3.18 9.22
N LEU A 11 5.40 2.45 8.75
CA LEU A 11 5.53 1.02 8.51
C LEU A 11 5.26 0.78 7.03
N GLY A 12 6.06 -0.08 6.43
CA GLY A 12 5.88 -0.34 5.01
C GLY A 12 6.45 -1.68 4.59
N GLY A 13 6.14 -2.05 3.37
CA GLY A 13 6.68 -3.25 2.81
C GLY A 13 6.24 -3.45 1.37
N HIS A 14 6.95 -4.33 0.68
CA HIS A 14 6.67 -4.73 -0.68
C HIS A 14 5.95 -6.08 -0.67
N SER A 15 4.87 -6.18 -1.46
CA SER A 15 4.14 -7.43 -1.64
C SER A 15 3.67 -8.01 -0.30
N TYR A 16 4.07 -9.23 0.03
CA TYR A 16 3.67 -9.92 1.25
C TYR A 16 4.02 -9.10 2.51
N GLY A 17 5.20 -8.46 2.53
CA GLY A 17 5.59 -7.61 3.65
C GLY A 17 4.64 -6.44 3.85
N GLY A 18 4.15 -5.84 2.77
CA GLY A 18 3.15 -4.78 2.83
C GLY A 18 1.82 -5.29 3.39
N ARG A 19 1.38 -6.46 2.96
CA ARG A 19 0.17 -7.06 3.48
C ARG A 19 0.28 -7.33 4.98
N GLN A 20 1.42 -7.87 5.43
CA GLN A 20 1.65 -8.10 6.85
C GLN A 20 1.62 -6.81 7.66
N ALA A 21 2.22 -5.74 7.12
CA ALA A 21 2.19 -4.43 7.77
C ALA A 21 0.76 -3.90 7.92
N SER A 22 -0.06 -4.05 6.87
CA SER A 22 -1.45 -3.60 6.93
C SER A 22 -2.28 -4.40 7.91
N MET A 23 -2.03 -5.70 8.02
CA MET A 23 -2.72 -6.56 8.99
C MET A 23 -2.36 -6.17 10.43
N LEU A 24 -1.08 -5.89 10.68
CA LEU A 24 -0.63 -5.44 11.99
C LEU A 24 -1.30 -4.11 12.37
N ALA A 25 -1.33 -3.15 11.45
CA ALA A 25 -1.94 -1.85 11.71
C ALA A 25 -3.46 -1.96 11.93
N ALA A 26 -4.12 -2.90 11.26
CA ALA A 26 -5.55 -3.13 11.46
C ALA A 26 -5.84 -3.69 12.85
N GLU A 27 -4.95 -4.54 13.39
CA GLU A 27 -5.08 -5.08 14.74
C GLU A 27 -4.67 -4.06 15.80
N ASP A 28 -3.66 -3.24 15.50
CA ASP A 28 -3.10 -2.27 16.44
C ASP A 28 -2.94 -0.92 15.74
N PRO A 29 -3.97 -0.05 15.79
CA PRO A 29 -3.89 1.26 15.12
C PRO A 29 -2.74 2.14 15.63
N GLY A 30 -2.22 1.88 16.83
CA GLY A 30 -1.08 2.60 17.37
C GLY A 30 0.27 2.10 16.87
N ALA A 31 0.31 1.04 16.06
CA ALA A 31 1.56 0.46 15.59
C ALA A 31 2.32 1.38 14.64
N ALA A 32 1.61 2.24 13.90
CA ALA A 32 2.22 3.17 12.95
C ALA A 32 1.36 4.40 12.75
N ASP A 33 2.01 5.50 12.35
CA ASP A 33 1.31 6.74 12.02
C ASP A 33 0.90 6.78 10.54
N ALA A 34 1.58 6.02 9.69
CA ALA A 34 1.25 5.89 8.28
C ALA A 34 1.83 4.59 7.71
N LEU A 35 1.21 4.11 6.63
CA LEU A 35 1.64 2.90 5.93
C LEU A 35 2.05 3.22 4.50
N LEU A 36 3.09 2.52 4.04
CA LEU A 36 3.51 2.54 2.63
C LEU A 36 3.47 1.10 2.11
N LEU A 37 2.55 0.81 1.21
CA LEU A 37 2.34 -0.53 0.69
C LEU A 37 2.69 -0.58 -0.79
N LEU A 38 3.82 -1.21 -1.10
CA LEU A 38 4.33 -1.36 -2.47
C LEU A 38 3.84 -2.69 -3.05
N SER A 39 3.16 -2.63 -4.18
CA SER A 39 2.67 -3.84 -4.89
C SER A 39 1.83 -4.74 -3.99
N TYR A 40 0.78 -4.20 -3.39
CA TYR A 40 -0.08 -4.99 -2.51
C TYR A 40 -0.64 -6.20 -3.24
N PRO A 41 -0.47 -7.43 -2.70
CA PRO A 41 -0.96 -8.64 -3.37
C PRO A 41 -2.45 -8.82 -3.10
N LEU A 42 -3.28 -8.08 -3.83
CA LEU A 42 -4.73 -8.04 -3.61
C LEU A 42 -5.39 -9.40 -3.75
N HIS A 43 -4.96 -10.18 -4.76
CA HIS A 43 -5.42 -11.53 -5.00
C HIS A 43 -4.33 -12.33 -5.70
N PRO A 44 -4.37 -13.68 -5.66
CA PRO A 44 -3.45 -14.47 -6.46
C PRO A 44 -3.66 -14.19 -7.96
N PRO A 45 -2.62 -14.30 -8.79
CA PRO A 45 -2.78 -14.14 -10.23
C PRO A 45 -3.88 -15.06 -10.77
N LYS A 46 -4.73 -14.52 -11.66
CA LYS A 46 -5.85 -15.24 -12.29
C LYS A 46 -6.96 -15.68 -11.34
N LYS A 47 -6.96 -15.18 -10.08
CA LYS A 47 -7.98 -15.51 -9.09
C LYS A 47 -8.52 -14.25 -8.43
N PRO A 48 -9.16 -13.35 -9.23
CA PRO A 48 -9.58 -12.04 -8.69
C PRO A 48 -10.66 -12.14 -7.61
N GLU A 49 -11.33 -13.28 -7.48
CA GLU A 49 -12.33 -13.50 -6.45
C GLU A 49 -11.73 -13.79 -5.07
N GLN A 50 -10.43 -14.11 -5.00
CA GLN A 50 -9.76 -14.42 -3.73
C GLN A 50 -9.10 -13.17 -3.15
N LEU A 51 -9.92 -12.20 -2.79
CA LEU A 51 -9.44 -10.92 -2.28
C LEU A 51 -8.87 -11.01 -0.86
N ARG A 52 -7.74 -10.35 -0.66
CA ARG A 52 -7.04 -10.31 0.65
C ARG A 52 -7.31 -8.97 1.35
N THR A 53 -8.58 -8.67 1.54
CA THR A 53 -9.04 -7.37 2.04
C THR A 53 -9.90 -7.49 3.32
N ALA A 54 -9.94 -8.65 3.94
CA ALA A 54 -10.81 -8.89 5.10
C ALA A 54 -10.54 -7.89 6.24
N HIS A 55 -9.30 -7.46 6.41
CA HIS A 55 -8.91 -6.52 7.47
C HIS A 55 -9.07 -5.04 7.09
N PHE A 56 -9.35 -4.73 5.83
CA PHE A 56 -9.43 -3.33 5.36
C PHE A 56 -10.47 -2.49 6.11
N PRO A 57 -11.66 -2.99 6.45
CA PRO A 57 -12.60 -2.18 7.23
C PRO A 57 -12.09 -1.77 8.62
N ASN A 58 -11.09 -2.47 9.13
CA ASN A 58 -10.49 -2.16 10.42
C ASN A 58 -9.20 -1.34 10.31
N LEU A 59 -8.81 -0.98 9.09
CA LEU A 59 -7.57 -0.24 8.85
C LEU A 59 -7.82 1.25 9.03
N ARG A 60 -7.32 1.80 10.12
CA ARG A 60 -7.53 3.21 10.51
C ARG A 60 -6.28 4.05 10.39
N THR A 61 -5.24 3.51 9.80
CA THR A 61 -3.96 4.19 9.60
C THR A 61 -3.91 4.74 8.17
N PRO A 62 -3.55 6.02 7.99
CA PRO A 62 -3.38 6.58 6.64
C PRO A 62 -2.41 5.74 5.81
N THR A 63 -2.77 5.43 4.58
CA THR A 63 -2.04 4.46 3.77
C THR A 63 -1.83 4.96 2.35
N LEU A 64 -0.59 4.86 1.86
CA LEU A 64 -0.25 5.04 0.45
C LEU A 64 0.00 3.68 -0.18
N PHE A 65 -0.75 3.41 -1.26
CA PHE A 65 -0.51 2.25 -2.11
C PHE A 65 0.27 2.69 -3.35
N VAL A 66 1.32 1.95 -3.69
CA VAL A 66 2.07 2.15 -4.92
C VAL A 66 1.96 0.87 -5.74
N HIS A 67 1.45 0.99 -6.97
CA HIS A 67 1.06 -0.19 -7.75
C HIS A 67 1.38 -0.03 -9.22
N GLY A 68 1.89 -1.10 -9.84
CA GLY A 68 2.19 -1.11 -11.26
C GLY A 68 0.99 -1.50 -12.10
N THR A 69 0.87 -0.93 -13.30
CA THR A 69 -0.28 -1.22 -14.18
C THR A 69 -0.27 -2.65 -14.71
N ARG A 70 0.86 -3.34 -14.67
CA ARG A 70 1.01 -4.71 -15.15
C ARG A 70 1.14 -5.75 -14.04
N ASP A 71 0.76 -5.38 -12.82
CA ASP A 71 0.86 -6.28 -11.68
C ASP A 71 -0.25 -7.35 -11.76
N PRO A 72 0.11 -8.65 -11.85
CA PRO A 72 -0.90 -9.70 -11.95
C PRO A 72 -1.63 -9.99 -10.65
N PHE A 73 -1.19 -9.42 -9.51
CA PHE A 73 -1.85 -9.57 -8.22
C PHE A 73 -2.96 -8.55 -8.00
N GLY A 74 -3.21 -7.69 -8.96
CA GLY A 74 -4.30 -6.72 -8.92
C GLY A 74 -4.11 -5.61 -9.94
N THR A 75 -5.19 -5.24 -10.63
CA THR A 75 -5.17 -4.09 -11.53
C THR A 75 -5.34 -2.80 -10.72
N PRO A 76 -4.97 -1.63 -11.28
CA PRO A 76 -5.25 -0.36 -10.62
C PRO A 76 -6.73 -0.18 -10.28
N GLU A 77 -7.64 -0.61 -11.15
CA GLU A 77 -9.07 -0.51 -10.90
C GLU A 77 -9.50 -1.37 -9.72
N GLU A 78 -8.96 -2.58 -9.64
CA GLU A 78 -9.24 -3.47 -8.51
C GLU A 78 -8.72 -2.90 -7.20
N ILE A 79 -7.52 -2.31 -7.21
CA ILE A 79 -6.97 -1.65 -6.03
C ILE A 79 -7.86 -0.47 -5.61
N ARG A 80 -8.27 0.38 -6.55
CA ARG A 80 -9.15 1.52 -6.25
C ARG A 80 -10.45 1.08 -5.59
N SER A 81 -11.06 0.01 -6.10
CA SER A 81 -12.28 -0.52 -5.50
C SER A 81 -12.05 -1.01 -4.07
N ALA A 82 -10.91 -1.64 -3.83
CA ALA A 82 -10.56 -2.12 -2.49
C ALA A 82 -10.33 -0.99 -1.50
N LEU A 83 -9.80 0.17 -1.97
CA LEU A 83 -9.56 1.32 -1.10
C LEU A 83 -10.84 1.86 -0.47
N ASP A 84 -11.97 1.68 -1.12
CA ASP A 84 -13.26 2.11 -0.59
C ASP A 84 -13.64 1.37 0.70
N LEU A 85 -13.01 0.24 0.99
CA LEU A 85 -13.24 -0.51 2.22
C LEU A 85 -12.47 0.07 3.41
N ILE A 86 -11.49 0.93 3.16
CA ILE A 86 -10.61 1.47 4.19
C ILE A 86 -11.17 2.80 4.71
N PRO A 87 -11.49 2.91 6.02
CA PRO A 87 -12.03 4.15 6.57
C PRO A 87 -10.98 5.27 6.72
N ALA A 88 -9.69 4.94 6.73
CA ALA A 88 -8.63 5.93 6.84
C ALA A 88 -8.38 6.63 5.50
N ALA A 89 -7.61 7.73 5.53
CA ALA A 89 -7.16 8.40 4.30
C ALA A 89 -6.28 7.47 3.49
N THR A 90 -6.54 7.38 2.18
CA THR A 90 -5.77 6.53 1.28
C THR A 90 -5.36 7.32 0.05
N ARG A 91 -4.22 6.93 -0.53
CA ARG A 91 -3.77 7.40 -1.83
C ARG A 91 -3.24 6.23 -2.64
N LEU A 92 -3.36 6.36 -3.96
CA LEU A 92 -2.86 5.37 -4.89
C LEU A 92 -1.95 6.05 -5.90
N SER A 93 -0.67 5.66 -5.90
CA SER A 93 0.29 6.07 -6.92
C SER A 93 0.46 4.94 -7.92
N ILE A 94 0.22 5.24 -9.19
CA ILE A 94 0.27 4.25 -10.26
C ILE A 94 1.59 4.41 -11.01
N ILE A 95 2.29 3.28 -11.23
CA ILE A 95 3.51 3.27 -12.03
C ILE A 95 3.20 2.57 -13.35
N GLU A 96 3.18 3.34 -14.42
CA GLU A 96 2.87 2.83 -15.75
C GLU A 96 3.89 1.78 -16.21
N LYS A 97 3.39 0.72 -16.80
CA LYS A 97 4.18 -0.39 -17.38
C LYS A 97 5.00 -1.17 -16.37
N ALA A 98 4.84 -0.91 -15.08
CA ALA A 98 5.53 -1.68 -14.04
C ALA A 98 4.73 -2.91 -13.65
N GLY A 99 5.45 -3.99 -13.33
CA GLY A 99 4.86 -5.21 -12.79
C GLY A 99 4.92 -5.23 -11.27
N HIS A 100 4.81 -6.43 -10.72
CA HIS A 100 4.80 -6.63 -9.27
C HIS A 100 6.08 -6.18 -8.58
N ASP A 101 7.20 -6.22 -9.27
CA ASP A 101 8.51 -5.78 -8.76
C ASP A 101 8.75 -4.27 -8.93
N LEU A 102 7.78 -3.52 -9.43
CA LEU A 102 7.86 -2.10 -9.70
C LEU A 102 9.06 -1.75 -10.60
N ALA A 103 9.28 -2.59 -11.62
CA ALA A 103 10.32 -2.44 -12.63
C ALA A 103 11.76 -2.45 -12.07
N ARG A 104 11.95 -2.95 -10.87
CA ARG A 104 13.26 -3.12 -10.23
C ARG A 104 14.12 -1.84 -10.24
N GLY A 105 13.49 -0.70 -10.01
CA GLY A 105 14.19 0.57 -9.97
C GLY A 105 14.42 1.22 -11.33
N LYS A 106 13.78 0.73 -12.38
CA LYS A 106 13.81 1.42 -13.68
C LYS A 106 13.08 2.77 -13.62
N PHE A 107 12.25 2.94 -12.60
CA PHE A 107 11.61 4.21 -12.31
C PHE A 107 12.17 4.78 -11.03
N ASP A 108 12.15 6.07 -10.90
CA ASP A 108 12.49 6.71 -9.63
C ASP A 108 11.31 6.57 -8.67
N VAL A 109 11.22 5.41 -8.03
CA VAL A 109 10.14 5.12 -7.10
C VAL A 109 10.15 6.11 -5.93
N ALA A 110 11.35 6.51 -5.48
CA ALA A 110 11.47 7.47 -4.38
C ALA A 110 10.81 8.80 -4.74
N ALA A 111 11.07 9.33 -5.93
CA ALA A 111 10.46 10.58 -6.37
C ALA A 111 8.95 10.48 -6.52
N LEU A 112 8.43 9.31 -6.94
CA LEU A 112 7.01 9.09 -7.13
C LEU A 112 6.26 8.81 -5.81
N VAL A 113 6.98 8.43 -4.76
CA VAL A 113 6.39 7.97 -3.50
C VAL A 113 6.54 9.00 -2.38
N ILE A 114 7.71 9.65 -2.27
CA ILE A 114 8.01 10.50 -1.11
C ILE A 114 6.98 11.61 -0.93
N LYS A 115 6.68 12.38 -1.99
CA LYS A 115 5.76 13.50 -1.87
C LYS A 115 4.34 13.07 -1.52
N PRO A 116 3.71 12.11 -2.24
CA PRO A 116 2.39 11.64 -1.86
C PRO A 116 2.36 11.03 -0.46
N PHE A 117 3.43 10.35 -0.05
CA PHE A 117 3.50 9.76 1.27
C PHE A 117 3.56 10.83 2.35
N GLN A 118 4.34 11.89 2.13
CA GLN A 118 4.40 13.02 3.07
C GLN A 118 3.05 13.71 3.21
N GLU A 119 2.30 13.86 2.12
CA GLU A 119 0.97 14.47 2.15
C GLU A 119 0.00 13.64 3.01
N ILE A 120 0.07 12.31 2.95
CA ILE A 120 -0.75 11.42 3.77
C ILE A 120 -0.32 11.44 5.23
N ALA A 121 1.00 11.40 5.47
CA ALA A 121 1.54 11.33 6.83
C ALA A 121 1.40 12.64 7.58
N HIS A 122 1.26 13.77 6.86
CA HIS A 122 1.14 15.11 7.43
C HIS A 122 -0.04 15.83 6.79
N PRO A 123 -1.27 15.36 7.04
CA PRO A 123 -2.47 15.97 6.44
C PRO A 123 -2.73 17.38 6.95
#